data_f0e4b3946fdea39e03d3b732113abc91
#
_entry.id   f0e4b3946fdea39e03d3b732113abc91
#
_cell.length_a   1.000
_cell.length_b   1.000
_cell.length_c   1.000
_cell.angle_alpha   90.00
_cell.angle_beta   90.00
_cell.angle_gamma   90.00
#
_symmetry.space_group_name_H-M   'P 1'
#
loop_
_entity.id
_entity.type
_entity.pdbx_description
1 polymer ?
#
loop_
_entity_poly.entity_id
_entity_poly.type
_entity_poly.pdbx_seq_one_letter_code
_entity_poly.pdbx_strand_id
1 'polypeptide(L)'
;GFATHLVYLAPMWEETLQSDTIRTGKWSTDANVIDGTLHGYKHTGVAGVYNIGADRNWTGSQFDQANWYSFGRLAWNPELRSGPIADEWARMTFSNDAAFVKPAVDMMMGSHEAAVDYMTPLGLHHQMGRGHHYGPGPWVEGGPRADWTSIYYARADSNGIGFDRSASGSNAIAQYAPPVAKEFGDIKRCPEQFLLWFHHVPWDYRMRSGRSLWDELIVHYTRGVDYVHGMRSTWSGLSQYVDPERYAQVGSFLGIQEKEAKWWRDASIAYFQTFSKRPLPAGYAAPDHPLEYYKSLEFPYAPGHN
;
A
#
# COMPACT_ATOMS: atom_id res chain seq x y z
N GLY A 1 8.42 4.08 1.27
CA GLY A 1 9.20 2.87 1.16
C GLY A 1 10.41 3.03 0.27
N PHE A 2 11.47 2.31 0.59
CA PHE A 2 12.75 2.45 -0.10
C PHE A 2 12.77 1.92 -1.54
N ALA A 3 11.76 1.17 -1.93
CA ALA A 3 11.81 0.38 -3.15
C ALA A 3 10.68 0.67 -4.14
N THR A 4 9.79 1.56 -3.81
CA THR A 4 8.61 1.85 -4.60
C THR A 4 8.73 3.22 -5.23
N HIS A 5 8.75 3.27 -6.55
CA HIS A 5 9.08 4.48 -7.28
C HIS A 5 7.85 5.25 -7.74
N LEU A 6 6.74 4.56 -7.95
CA LEU A 6 5.45 5.17 -8.19
C LEU A 6 4.41 4.58 -7.25
N VAL A 7 4.20 5.28 -6.14
CA VAL A 7 3.09 5.07 -5.22
C VAL A 7 2.53 6.45 -4.89
N TYR A 8 1.47 6.84 -5.56
CA TYR A 8 0.81 8.11 -5.35
C TYR A 8 -0.12 8.01 -4.14
N LEU A 9 0.25 8.68 -3.04
CA LEU A 9 -0.39 8.54 -1.73
C LEU A 9 -1.63 9.43 -1.55
N ALA A 10 -1.85 10.40 -2.41
CA ALA A 10 -2.94 11.35 -2.23
C ALA A 10 -4.34 10.72 -2.19
N PRO A 11 -4.67 9.65 -2.93
CA PRO A 11 -5.95 8.95 -2.78
C PRO A 11 -6.18 8.43 -1.36
N MET A 12 -5.15 7.82 -0.74
CA MET A 12 -5.22 7.35 0.64
C MET A 12 -5.41 8.52 1.63
N TRP A 13 -4.68 9.63 1.44
CA TRP A 13 -4.84 10.81 2.30
C TRP A 13 -6.21 11.45 2.15
N GLU A 14 -6.73 11.55 0.91
CA GLU A 14 -8.09 12.03 0.65
C GLU A 14 -9.12 11.16 1.39
N GLU A 15 -9.04 9.84 1.26
CA GLU A 15 -9.94 8.92 1.94
C GLU A 15 -9.85 9.08 3.47
N THR A 16 -8.65 9.21 4.03
CA THR A 16 -8.44 9.44 5.46
C THR A 16 -9.07 10.76 5.90
N LEU A 17 -8.80 11.86 5.19
CA LEU A 17 -9.33 13.18 5.52
C LEU A 17 -10.85 13.25 5.48
N GLN A 18 -11.47 12.49 4.57
CA GLN A 18 -12.93 12.45 4.39
C GLN A 18 -13.61 11.36 5.23
N SER A 19 -12.85 10.53 5.94
CA SER A 19 -13.42 9.49 6.81
C SER A 19 -14.17 10.10 7.98
N ASP A 20 -15.43 9.67 8.19
CA ASP A 20 -16.21 10.09 9.36
C ASP A 20 -15.77 9.30 10.60
N THR A 21 -15.20 9.98 11.57
CA THR A 21 -14.79 9.38 12.84
C THR A 21 -15.98 9.00 13.73
N ILE A 22 -17.20 9.39 13.36
CA ILE A 22 -18.48 9.15 14.06
C ILE A 22 -18.45 9.62 15.53
N ARG A 23 -17.54 10.50 15.85
CA ARG A 23 -17.32 10.93 17.23
C ARG A 23 -18.42 11.86 17.75
N THR A 24 -18.93 12.75 16.90
CA THR A 24 -19.93 13.77 17.26
C THR A 24 -21.19 13.68 16.40
N GLY A 25 -21.40 12.57 15.69
CA GLY A 25 -22.46 12.40 14.70
C GLY A 25 -21.96 12.59 13.27
N LYS A 26 -22.86 12.91 12.36
CA LYS A 26 -22.50 13.12 10.95
C LYS A 26 -21.49 14.26 10.80
N TRP A 27 -20.51 14.07 9.90
CA TRP A 27 -19.50 15.05 9.50
C TRP A 27 -18.40 15.33 10.53
N SER A 28 -18.07 14.37 11.36
CA SER A 28 -16.89 14.45 12.23
C SER A 28 -15.64 13.90 11.53
N THR A 29 -15.31 14.44 10.36
CA THR A 29 -14.16 14.01 9.55
C THR A 29 -12.85 14.59 10.06
N ASP A 30 -11.73 13.95 9.70
CA ASP A 30 -10.41 14.50 10.00
C ASP A 30 -10.19 15.86 9.29
N ALA A 31 -10.78 16.07 8.11
CA ALA A 31 -10.78 17.34 7.41
C ALA A 31 -11.40 18.46 8.29
N ASN A 32 -12.55 18.18 8.94
CA ASN A 32 -13.21 19.15 9.81
C ASN A 32 -12.45 19.43 11.11
N VAL A 33 -11.59 18.51 11.56
CA VAL A 33 -10.65 18.77 12.65
C VAL A 33 -9.55 19.72 12.19
N ILE A 34 -8.98 19.44 10.99
CA ILE A 34 -7.85 20.18 10.44
C ILE A 34 -8.25 21.62 10.04
N ASP A 35 -9.43 21.82 9.48
CA ASP A 35 -9.94 23.16 9.13
C ASP A 35 -10.49 23.95 10.33
N GLY A 36 -10.59 23.28 11.50
CA GLY A 36 -11.07 23.86 12.75
C GLY A 36 -12.58 23.98 12.89
N THR A 37 -13.36 23.54 11.91
CA THR A 37 -14.83 23.71 11.91
C THR A 37 -15.53 22.82 12.92
N LEU A 38 -15.02 21.59 13.14
CA LEU A 38 -15.65 20.63 14.04
C LEU A 38 -15.74 21.10 15.51
N HIS A 39 -14.68 21.77 15.98
CA HIS A 39 -14.57 22.20 17.39
C HIS A 39 -14.31 23.70 17.56
N GLY A 40 -14.33 24.47 16.48
CA GLY A 40 -14.03 25.91 16.50
C GLY A 40 -12.58 26.24 16.87
N TYR A 41 -11.64 25.32 16.61
CA TYR A 41 -10.23 25.55 16.86
C TYR A 41 -9.67 26.60 15.89
N LYS A 42 -8.84 27.50 16.39
CA LYS A 42 -8.22 28.58 15.61
C LYS A 42 -6.83 28.20 15.07
N HIS A 43 -6.19 27.24 15.71
CA HIS A 43 -4.83 26.79 15.39
C HIS A 43 -4.81 25.29 15.24
N THR A 44 -5.07 24.83 14.04
CA THR A 44 -5.08 23.44 13.66
C THR A 44 -4.25 23.24 12.41
N GLY A 45 -3.88 22.02 12.11
CA GLY A 45 -3.13 21.68 10.92
C GLY A 45 -2.68 20.25 10.89
N VAL A 46 -2.10 19.85 9.78
CA VAL A 46 -1.45 18.57 9.59
C VAL A 46 0.01 18.80 9.21
N ALA A 47 0.92 18.04 9.78
CA ALA A 47 2.35 18.11 9.48
C ALA A 47 2.86 16.75 9.00
N GLY A 48 3.73 16.77 8.01
CA GLY A 48 4.41 15.59 7.49
C GLY A 48 5.93 15.74 7.62
N VAL A 49 6.60 14.63 7.86
CA VAL A 49 8.06 14.54 7.88
C VAL A 49 8.48 13.48 6.87
N TYR A 50 9.51 13.80 6.10
CA TYR A 50 10.03 12.92 5.08
C TYR A 50 11.56 12.98 5.06
N ASN A 51 12.21 11.87 4.76
CA ASN A 51 13.65 11.85 4.54
C ASN A 51 13.95 12.36 3.15
N ILE A 52 14.82 13.35 3.04
CA ILE A 52 15.28 13.91 1.78
C ILE A 52 16.74 13.53 1.52
N GLY A 53 17.05 13.29 0.23
CA GLY A 53 18.42 13.05 -0.20
C GLY A 53 19.20 14.35 -0.42
N ALA A 54 20.47 14.18 -0.79
CA ALA A 54 21.39 15.28 -1.09
C ALA A 54 21.57 15.53 -2.59
N ASP A 55 20.88 14.82 -3.46
CA ASP A 55 20.98 15.02 -4.89
C ASP A 55 20.01 16.07 -5.43
N ARG A 56 20.04 16.32 -6.74
CA ARG A 56 19.16 17.34 -7.38
C ARG A 56 17.70 17.06 -7.20
N ASN A 57 17.33 15.80 -7.26
CA ASN A 57 16.00 15.33 -6.93
C ASN A 57 15.98 14.89 -5.46
N TRP A 58 15.89 15.85 -4.56
CA TRP A 58 15.93 15.64 -3.11
C TRP A 58 14.83 14.70 -2.58
N THR A 59 13.80 14.42 -3.37
CA THR A 59 12.75 13.45 -3.05
C THR A 59 13.10 12.02 -3.46
N GLY A 60 14.20 11.82 -4.19
CA GLY A 60 14.66 10.52 -4.65
C GLY A 60 14.06 10.06 -5.98
N SER A 61 12.84 10.44 -6.32
CA SER A 61 12.20 10.16 -7.60
C SER A 61 11.26 11.27 -8.06
N GLN A 62 10.94 11.29 -9.37
CA GLN A 62 10.02 12.29 -9.93
C GLN A 62 8.62 12.18 -9.28
N PHE A 63 8.12 10.97 -9.08
CA PHE A 63 6.78 10.77 -8.51
C PHE A 63 6.71 10.96 -6.99
N ASP A 64 7.83 10.88 -6.27
CA ASP A 64 7.85 11.29 -4.87
C ASP A 64 7.61 12.81 -4.71
N GLN A 65 8.01 13.61 -5.70
CA GLN A 65 7.64 15.05 -5.73
C GLN A 65 6.13 15.24 -5.80
N ALA A 66 5.41 14.36 -6.53
CA ALA A 66 3.94 14.40 -6.57
C ALA A 66 3.32 14.20 -5.19
N ASN A 67 3.87 13.30 -4.38
CA ASN A 67 3.42 13.10 -3.01
C ASN A 67 3.65 14.34 -2.14
N TRP A 68 4.81 14.97 -2.25
CA TRP A 68 5.09 16.22 -1.54
C TRP A 68 4.13 17.35 -1.94
N TYR A 69 3.95 17.53 -3.24
CA TYR A 69 3.01 18.51 -3.78
C TYR A 69 1.59 18.26 -3.25
N SER A 70 1.14 17.02 -3.34
CA SER A 70 -0.21 16.63 -2.91
C SER A 70 -0.41 16.77 -1.41
N PHE A 71 0.60 16.41 -0.61
CA PHE A 71 0.53 16.64 0.83
C PHE A 71 0.35 18.13 1.16
N GLY A 72 1.15 19.01 0.54
CA GLY A 72 1.03 20.46 0.74
C GLY A 72 -0.34 21.00 0.31
N ARG A 73 -0.88 20.51 -0.81
CA ARG A 73 -2.21 20.90 -1.30
C ARG A 73 -3.32 20.50 -0.33
N LEU A 74 -3.29 19.25 0.15
CA LEU A 74 -4.28 18.71 1.09
C LEU A 74 -4.13 19.27 2.51
N ALA A 75 -2.91 19.56 2.95
CA ALA A 75 -2.67 20.23 4.23
C ALA A 75 -3.20 21.68 4.23
N TRP A 76 -3.15 22.34 3.09
CA TRP A 76 -3.71 23.69 2.92
C TRP A 76 -5.23 23.70 2.78
N ASN A 77 -5.77 22.77 2.00
CA ASN A 77 -7.21 22.60 1.81
C ASN A 77 -7.57 21.10 1.78
N PRO A 78 -8.05 20.55 2.90
CA PRO A 78 -8.37 19.15 3.04
C PRO A 78 -9.61 18.68 2.22
N GLU A 79 -10.33 19.61 1.60
CA GLU A 79 -11.47 19.30 0.72
C GLU A 79 -11.08 19.02 -0.74
N LEU A 80 -9.81 19.21 -1.10
CA LEU A 80 -9.32 18.92 -2.45
C LEU A 80 -9.37 17.44 -2.78
N ARG A 81 -9.36 17.15 -4.07
CA ARG A 81 -9.41 15.79 -4.61
C ARG A 81 -8.08 15.40 -5.23
N SER A 82 -7.66 14.16 -5.00
CA SER A 82 -6.37 13.62 -5.42
C SER A 82 -6.17 13.62 -6.94
N GLY A 83 -7.22 13.33 -7.72
CA GLY A 83 -7.12 13.35 -9.18
C GLY A 83 -6.80 14.73 -9.77
N PRO A 84 -7.55 15.80 -9.45
CA PRO A 84 -7.21 17.16 -9.82
C PRO A 84 -5.80 17.60 -9.39
N ILE A 85 -5.35 17.20 -8.20
CA ILE A 85 -3.98 17.51 -7.73
C ILE A 85 -2.94 16.79 -8.58
N ALA A 86 -3.19 15.52 -8.97
CA ALA A 86 -2.32 14.78 -9.88
C ALA A 86 -2.24 15.43 -11.26
N ASP A 87 -3.38 15.91 -11.81
CA ASP A 87 -3.44 16.64 -13.08
C ASP A 87 -2.61 17.93 -13.00
N GLU A 88 -2.79 18.76 -11.96
CA GLU A 88 -2.00 19.97 -11.73
C GLU A 88 -0.49 19.66 -11.72
N TRP A 89 -0.08 18.66 -10.94
CA TRP A 89 1.31 18.29 -10.81
C TRP A 89 1.91 17.77 -12.13
N ALA A 90 1.18 16.92 -12.85
CA ALA A 90 1.62 16.36 -14.13
C ALA A 90 1.84 17.47 -15.17
N ARG A 91 0.93 18.46 -15.22
CA ARG A 91 1.05 19.61 -16.12
C ARG A 91 2.24 20.51 -15.77
N MET A 92 2.45 20.81 -14.52
CA MET A 92 3.59 21.64 -14.08
C MET A 92 4.94 20.93 -14.26
N THR A 93 4.95 19.61 -14.18
CA THR A 93 6.21 18.85 -14.13
C THR A 93 6.65 18.38 -15.50
N PHE A 94 5.74 17.91 -16.35
CA PHE A 94 6.09 17.25 -17.61
C PHE A 94 5.50 17.95 -18.84
N SER A 95 4.18 17.95 -19.00
CA SER A 95 3.52 18.43 -20.21
C SER A 95 2.09 18.84 -19.96
N ASN A 96 1.63 19.86 -20.69
CA ASN A 96 0.23 20.30 -20.72
C ASN A 96 -0.62 19.54 -21.75
N ASP A 97 -0.01 18.66 -22.56
CA ASP A 97 -0.74 17.88 -23.55
C ASP A 97 -1.64 16.83 -22.87
N ALA A 98 -2.91 16.84 -23.23
CA ALA A 98 -3.88 15.89 -22.67
C ALA A 98 -3.53 14.42 -22.97
N ALA A 99 -2.84 14.16 -24.06
CA ALA A 99 -2.36 12.82 -24.43
C ALA A 99 -1.25 12.31 -23.51
N PHE A 100 -0.57 13.21 -22.79
CA PHE A 100 0.32 12.87 -21.69
C PHE A 100 -0.42 12.82 -20.34
N VAL A 101 -1.16 13.91 -20.03
CA VAL A 101 -1.71 14.14 -18.69
C VAL A 101 -2.66 13.03 -18.28
N LYS A 102 -3.60 12.66 -19.17
CA LYS A 102 -4.59 11.64 -18.85
C LYS A 102 -3.97 10.29 -18.50
N PRO A 103 -3.14 9.64 -19.32
CA PRO A 103 -2.55 8.36 -18.96
C PRO A 103 -1.59 8.44 -17.77
N ALA A 104 -0.89 9.56 -17.57
CA ALA A 104 -0.03 9.76 -16.41
C ALA A 104 -0.84 9.84 -15.11
N VAL A 105 -1.94 10.59 -15.10
CA VAL A 105 -2.84 10.67 -13.94
C VAL A 105 -3.52 9.34 -13.67
N ASP A 106 -4.03 8.64 -14.70
CA ASP A 106 -4.66 7.32 -14.53
C ASP A 106 -3.67 6.33 -13.90
N MET A 107 -2.40 6.33 -14.36
CA MET A 107 -1.33 5.51 -13.80
C MET A 107 -1.04 5.86 -12.32
N MET A 108 -1.00 7.14 -11.97
CA MET A 108 -0.78 7.60 -10.59
C MET A 108 -1.90 7.14 -9.67
N MET A 109 -3.15 7.36 -10.05
CA MET A 109 -4.32 7.16 -9.19
C MET A 109 -4.49 5.73 -8.70
N GLY A 110 -4.11 4.73 -9.47
CA GLY A 110 -4.20 3.31 -9.05
C GLY A 110 -2.92 2.75 -8.42
N SER A 111 -1.82 3.53 -8.40
CA SER A 111 -0.50 3.02 -7.99
C SER A 111 -0.40 2.67 -6.50
N HIS A 112 -1.12 3.37 -5.62
CA HIS A 112 -1.18 3.04 -4.19
C HIS A 112 -1.86 1.69 -3.97
N GLU A 113 -3.05 1.48 -4.53
CA GLU A 113 -3.76 0.21 -4.41
C GLU A 113 -2.97 -0.96 -5.02
N ALA A 114 -2.26 -0.72 -6.11
CA ALA A 114 -1.37 -1.73 -6.68
C ALA A 114 -0.24 -2.12 -5.72
N ALA A 115 0.35 -1.14 -5.01
CA ALA A 115 1.36 -1.41 -4.00
C ALA A 115 0.80 -2.20 -2.82
N VAL A 116 -0.39 -1.85 -2.34
CA VAL A 116 -1.11 -2.64 -1.31
C VAL A 116 -1.33 -4.06 -1.81
N ASP A 117 -1.79 -4.24 -3.03
CA ASP A 117 -2.08 -5.54 -3.62
C ASP A 117 -0.84 -6.46 -3.68
N TYR A 118 0.30 -5.96 -4.17
CA TYR A 118 1.47 -6.83 -4.27
C TYR A 118 2.28 -6.94 -2.98
N MET A 119 2.08 -6.07 -1.98
CA MET A 119 2.83 -6.10 -0.71
C MET A 119 2.02 -6.66 0.45
N THR A 120 0.83 -6.10 0.72
CA THR A 120 0.07 -6.35 1.95
C THR A 120 -1.45 -6.35 1.71
N PRO A 121 -1.96 -7.21 0.81
CA PRO A 121 -3.38 -7.22 0.44
C PRO A 121 -4.28 -7.57 1.63
N LEU A 122 -5.54 -7.14 1.55
CA LEU A 122 -6.63 -7.49 2.47
C LEU A 122 -6.37 -7.12 3.94
N GLY A 123 -5.53 -6.12 4.20
CA GLY A 123 -5.21 -5.68 5.56
C GLY A 123 -4.02 -6.40 6.21
N LEU A 124 -3.28 -7.21 5.47
CA LEU A 124 -1.95 -7.63 5.91
C LEU A 124 -1.08 -6.40 6.17
N HIS A 125 -0.10 -6.52 7.05
CA HIS A 125 0.78 -5.42 7.41
C HIS A 125 2.17 -5.92 7.75
N HIS A 126 3.19 -5.05 7.59
CA HIS A 126 4.56 -5.27 8.04
C HIS A 126 5.19 -6.57 7.52
N GLN A 127 4.99 -6.88 6.24
CA GLN A 127 5.49 -8.12 5.61
C GLN A 127 6.86 -7.92 4.95
N MET A 128 7.70 -7.04 5.50
CA MET A 128 8.97 -6.59 4.93
C MET A 128 10.18 -7.23 5.59
N GLY A 129 11.33 -7.16 4.92
CA GLY A 129 12.61 -7.65 5.40
C GLY A 129 13.04 -6.97 6.69
N ARG A 130 13.79 -7.72 7.53
CA ARG A 130 14.22 -7.26 8.84
C ARG A 130 15.30 -6.17 8.72
N GLY A 131 15.24 -5.20 9.61
CA GLY A 131 16.24 -4.14 9.75
C GLY A 131 16.14 -3.07 8.66
N HIS A 132 16.47 -3.43 7.44
CA HIS A 132 16.47 -2.51 6.30
C HIS A 132 15.09 -2.24 5.72
N HIS A 133 14.07 -3.05 6.01
CA HIS A 133 12.72 -2.97 5.46
C HIS A 133 12.65 -3.01 3.92
N TYR A 134 13.66 -3.57 3.27
CA TYR A 134 13.73 -3.70 1.83
C TYR A 134 13.26 -5.07 1.37
N GLY A 135 12.26 -5.08 0.48
CA GLY A 135 11.67 -6.28 -0.04
C GLY A 135 10.82 -7.10 0.96
N PRO A 136 10.25 -8.21 0.50
CA PRO A 136 9.39 -9.07 1.30
C PRO A 136 10.18 -9.89 2.32
N GLY A 137 9.56 -10.09 3.48
CA GLY A 137 10.08 -10.93 4.56
C GLY A 137 8.94 -11.45 5.44
N PRO A 138 7.88 -12.09 4.88
CA PRO A 138 6.73 -12.54 5.68
C PRO A 138 7.11 -13.58 6.74
N TRP A 139 8.27 -14.19 6.62
CA TRP A 139 8.86 -15.16 7.59
C TRP A 139 9.65 -14.50 8.70
N VAL A 140 9.82 -13.16 8.70
CA VAL A 140 10.65 -12.47 9.71
C VAL A 140 10.09 -12.69 11.09
N GLU A 141 10.92 -13.32 11.95
CA GLU A 141 10.67 -13.64 13.34
C GLU A 141 11.85 -13.25 14.23
N GLY A 142 11.64 -13.28 15.53
CA GLY A 142 12.68 -12.90 16.49
C GLY A 142 12.98 -11.41 16.47
N GLY A 143 13.49 -10.89 17.57
CA GLY A 143 13.81 -9.47 17.71
C GLY A 143 13.49 -8.97 19.11
N PRO A 144 13.85 -7.73 19.43
CA PRO A 144 13.65 -7.18 20.77
C PRO A 144 12.17 -6.99 21.11
N ARG A 145 11.29 -6.90 20.10
CA ARG A 145 9.85 -6.74 20.23
C ARG A 145 9.13 -7.62 19.22
N ALA A 146 8.07 -8.30 19.64
CA ALA A 146 7.26 -9.15 18.77
C ALA A 146 6.61 -8.35 17.63
N ASP A 147 6.13 -7.14 17.91
CA ASP A 147 5.48 -6.24 16.96
C ASP A 147 6.45 -5.60 15.93
N TRP A 148 7.73 -5.98 15.95
CA TRP A 148 8.72 -5.64 14.91
C TRP A 148 8.96 -6.81 13.94
N THR A 149 8.10 -7.82 13.97
CA THR A 149 8.23 -9.00 13.13
C THR A 149 7.02 -9.20 12.23
N SER A 150 7.25 -9.70 11.02
CA SER A 150 6.18 -9.95 10.05
C SER A 150 5.21 -11.04 10.53
N ILE A 151 5.72 -12.06 11.20
CA ILE A 151 4.88 -13.15 11.71
C ILE A 151 3.88 -12.68 12.79
N TYR A 152 4.22 -11.63 13.53
CA TYR A 152 3.31 -11.02 14.51
C TYR A 152 2.04 -10.47 13.86
N TYR A 153 2.15 -9.90 12.67
CA TYR A 153 1.02 -9.31 11.96
C TYR A 153 0.26 -10.33 11.12
N ALA A 154 0.97 -11.21 10.42
CA ALA A 154 0.34 -12.21 9.55
C ALA A 154 -0.30 -13.34 10.33
N ARG A 155 0.33 -13.81 11.42
CA ARG A 155 -0.14 -14.94 12.24
C ARG A 155 -0.65 -16.11 11.41
N ALA A 156 0.03 -16.41 10.29
CA ALA A 156 -0.37 -17.51 9.42
C ALA A 156 -0.13 -18.85 10.10
N ASP A 157 -1.14 -19.72 10.05
CA ASP A 157 -1.08 -21.09 10.54
C ASP A 157 -1.89 -22.04 9.62
N SER A 158 -2.02 -23.31 10.00
CA SER A 158 -2.78 -24.29 9.22
C SER A 158 -4.27 -23.96 9.07
N ASN A 159 -4.83 -23.13 9.94
CA ASN A 159 -6.24 -22.79 9.95
C ASN A 159 -6.51 -21.52 9.10
N GLY A 160 -5.60 -20.53 9.13
CA GLY A 160 -5.84 -19.26 8.48
C GLY A 160 -4.68 -18.28 8.58
N ILE A 161 -5.00 -17.01 8.35
CA ILE A 161 -4.08 -15.88 8.36
C ILE A 161 -4.78 -14.63 8.90
N GLY A 162 -4.01 -13.69 9.43
CA GLY A 162 -4.49 -12.42 9.98
C GLY A 162 -4.47 -12.38 11.50
N PHE A 163 -4.49 -11.19 12.06
CA PHE A 163 -4.44 -10.97 13.50
C PHE A 163 -5.85 -10.77 14.06
N ASP A 164 -6.34 -11.65 14.92
CA ASP A 164 -7.61 -11.46 15.61
C ASP A 164 -7.52 -10.34 16.65
N ARG A 165 -8.04 -9.18 16.27
CA ARG A 165 -8.21 -8.00 17.13
C ARG A 165 -9.65 -7.81 17.60
N SER A 166 -10.53 -8.72 17.26
CA SER A 166 -11.92 -8.74 17.74
C SER A 166 -12.02 -9.17 19.19
N ALA A 167 -13.25 -9.26 19.71
CA ALA A 167 -13.51 -9.68 21.09
C ALA A 167 -13.05 -11.12 21.40
N SER A 168 -12.91 -11.98 20.39
CA SER A 168 -12.38 -13.35 20.53
C SER A 168 -10.85 -13.40 20.66
N GLY A 169 -10.16 -12.35 20.21
CA GLY A 169 -8.70 -12.27 20.24
C GLY A 169 -8.17 -11.24 21.24
N SER A 170 -7.42 -10.26 20.75
CA SER A 170 -6.82 -9.22 21.61
C SER A 170 -7.80 -8.15 22.09
N ASN A 171 -9.00 -8.10 21.54
CA ASN A 171 -10.03 -7.07 21.79
C ASN A 171 -9.55 -5.62 21.54
N ALA A 172 -8.51 -5.43 20.75
CA ALA A 172 -8.00 -4.09 20.44
C ALA A 172 -9.04 -3.21 19.72
N ILE A 173 -10.02 -3.84 19.09
CA ILE A 173 -11.12 -3.14 18.42
C ILE A 173 -12.00 -2.32 19.36
N ALA A 174 -12.03 -2.67 20.63
CA ALA A 174 -12.81 -1.96 21.66
C ALA A 174 -12.33 -0.50 21.91
N GLN A 175 -11.15 -0.13 21.40
CA GLN A 175 -10.64 1.25 21.46
C GLN A 175 -11.38 2.23 20.53
N TYR A 176 -12.06 1.71 19.51
CA TYR A 176 -12.78 2.54 18.53
C TYR A 176 -14.16 2.96 19.04
N ALA A 177 -14.74 4.00 18.44
CA ALA A 177 -16.11 4.39 18.69
C ALA A 177 -17.08 3.20 18.43
N PRO A 178 -18.17 3.04 19.21
CA PRO A 178 -19.02 1.86 19.14
C PRO A 178 -19.52 1.47 17.74
N PRO A 179 -19.93 2.41 16.85
CA PRO A 179 -20.33 2.05 15.50
C PRO A 179 -19.18 1.45 14.66
N VAL A 180 -17.97 2.03 14.81
CA VAL A 180 -16.75 1.56 14.12
C VAL A 180 -16.34 0.19 14.67
N ALA A 181 -16.31 0.03 15.99
CA ALA A 181 -16.02 -1.25 16.63
C ALA A 181 -16.99 -2.35 16.21
N LYS A 182 -18.27 -2.02 16.02
CA LYS A 182 -19.29 -2.97 15.53
C LYS A 182 -19.08 -3.37 14.08
N GLU A 183 -18.62 -2.45 13.24
CA GLU A 183 -18.36 -2.71 11.82
C GLU A 183 -17.12 -3.59 11.65
N PHE A 184 -16.01 -3.18 12.22
CA PHE A 184 -14.75 -3.90 12.08
C PHE A 184 -14.69 -5.18 12.94
N GLY A 185 -15.48 -5.28 14.03
CA GLY A 185 -15.52 -6.43 14.91
C GLY A 185 -16.31 -7.63 14.37
N ASP A 186 -17.12 -7.42 13.36
CA ASP A 186 -17.86 -8.49 12.69
C ASP A 186 -17.19 -8.82 11.35
N ILE A 187 -16.66 -10.03 11.23
CA ILE A 187 -15.96 -10.49 10.03
C ILE A 187 -16.78 -10.34 8.74
N LYS A 188 -18.12 -10.41 8.81
CA LYS A 188 -19.02 -10.26 7.65
C LYS A 188 -19.24 -8.80 7.27
N ARG A 189 -19.03 -7.88 8.20
CA ARG A 189 -19.24 -6.44 8.02
C ARG A 189 -17.94 -5.71 7.71
N CYS A 190 -16.84 -6.20 8.28
CA CYS A 190 -15.52 -5.64 8.07
C CYS A 190 -15.25 -5.45 6.55
N PRO A 191 -14.86 -4.26 6.10
CA PRO A 191 -14.41 -4.06 4.74
C PRO A 191 -13.23 -4.98 4.42
N GLU A 192 -13.26 -5.65 3.27
CA GLU A 192 -12.27 -6.70 2.95
C GLU A 192 -10.84 -6.18 2.90
N GLN A 193 -10.64 -4.91 2.53
CA GLN A 193 -9.32 -4.27 2.55
C GLN A 193 -8.68 -4.19 3.94
N PHE A 194 -9.46 -4.35 5.02
CA PHE A 194 -8.98 -4.35 6.41
C PHE A 194 -9.14 -5.72 7.10
N LEU A 195 -9.60 -6.72 6.40
CA LEU A 195 -10.06 -7.99 6.97
C LEU A 195 -8.97 -8.68 7.82
N LEU A 196 -7.78 -8.84 7.28
CA LEU A 196 -6.67 -9.55 7.94
C LEU A 196 -5.97 -8.71 9.02
N TRP A 197 -6.23 -7.40 9.04
CA TRP A 197 -5.82 -6.55 10.16
C TRP A 197 -6.65 -6.79 11.41
N PHE A 198 -7.94 -7.06 11.24
CA PHE A 198 -8.86 -7.19 12.37
C PHE A 198 -9.22 -8.63 12.73
N HIS A 199 -9.08 -9.57 11.82
CA HIS A 199 -9.51 -10.95 12.00
C HIS A 199 -8.44 -11.96 11.60
N HIS A 200 -8.40 -13.10 12.32
CA HIS A 200 -7.74 -14.31 11.86
C HIS A 200 -8.76 -15.11 11.04
N VAL A 201 -8.50 -15.27 9.76
CA VAL A 201 -9.48 -15.72 8.77
C VAL A 201 -9.08 -17.07 8.18
N PRO A 202 -9.98 -18.07 8.18
CA PRO A 202 -9.70 -19.37 7.58
C PRO A 202 -9.36 -19.29 6.09
N TRP A 203 -8.44 -20.15 5.63
CA TRP A 203 -8.00 -20.16 4.22
C TRP A 203 -9.14 -20.41 3.23
N ASP A 204 -10.23 -21.09 3.63
CA ASP A 204 -11.41 -21.37 2.81
C ASP A 204 -12.58 -20.40 3.03
N TYR A 205 -12.38 -19.38 3.86
CA TYR A 205 -13.39 -18.35 4.06
C TYR A 205 -13.84 -17.77 2.71
N ARG A 206 -15.18 -17.67 2.54
CA ARG A 206 -15.77 -17.14 1.30
C ARG A 206 -15.79 -15.64 1.33
N MET A 207 -14.98 -15.05 0.47
CA MET A 207 -14.91 -13.61 0.22
C MET A 207 -16.16 -13.15 -0.55
N ARG A 208 -16.41 -11.83 -0.59
CA ARG A 208 -17.54 -11.24 -1.34
C ARG A 208 -17.50 -11.55 -2.83
N SER A 209 -16.32 -11.75 -3.37
CA SER A 209 -16.11 -12.22 -4.75
C SER A 209 -16.61 -13.66 -5.01
N GLY A 210 -16.89 -14.41 -3.95
CA GLY A 210 -17.20 -15.86 -3.99
C GLY A 210 -15.97 -16.76 -4.02
N ARG A 211 -14.76 -16.22 -4.07
CA ARG A 211 -13.50 -17.00 -3.97
C ARG A 211 -13.22 -17.40 -2.53
N SER A 212 -12.32 -18.36 -2.34
CA SER A 212 -11.71 -18.60 -1.03
C SER A 212 -10.76 -17.44 -0.68
N LEU A 213 -10.46 -17.22 0.61
CA LEU A 213 -9.44 -16.27 1.04
C LEU A 213 -8.09 -16.54 0.35
N TRP A 214 -7.70 -17.82 0.26
CA TRP A 214 -6.46 -18.20 -0.43
C TRP A 214 -6.45 -17.73 -1.88
N ASP A 215 -7.51 -18.03 -2.62
CA ASP A 215 -7.60 -17.63 -4.02
C ASP A 215 -7.66 -16.09 -4.17
N GLU A 216 -8.35 -15.42 -3.26
CA GLU A 216 -8.44 -13.95 -3.27
C GLU A 216 -7.07 -13.29 -3.04
N LEU A 217 -6.27 -13.82 -2.10
CA LEU A 217 -4.89 -13.36 -1.91
C LEU A 217 -4.06 -13.49 -3.19
N ILE A 218 -4.16 -14.62 -3.90
CA ILE A 218 -3.44 -14.83 -5.17
C ILE A 218 -3.88 -13.82 -6.23
N VAL A 219 -5.19 -13.55 -6.32
CA VAL A 219 -5.77 -12.55 -7.23
C VAL A 219 -5.20 -11.16 -6.93
N HIS A 220 -5.20 -10.74 -5.68
CA HIS A 220 -4.67 -9.44 -5.28
C HIS A 220 -3.17 -9.30 -5.59
N TYR A 221 -2.36 -10.25 -5.14
CA TYR A 221 -0.93 -10.24 -5.43
C TYR A 221 -0.62 -10.14 -6.94
N THR A 222 -1.37 -10.90 -7.76
CA THR A 222 -1.18 -10.88 -9.21
C THR A 222 -1.66 -9.57 -9.83
N ARG A 223 -2.82 -9.06 -9.40
CA ARG A 223 -3.35 -7.77 -9.86
C ARG A 223 -2.38 -6.61 -9.62
N GLY A 224 -1.73 -6.59 -8.45
CA GLY A 224 -0.72 -5.59 -8.13
C GLY A 224 0.47 -5.65 -9.09
N VAL A 225 0.97 -6.85 -9.39
CA VAL A 225 2.06 -7.05 -10.37
C VAL A 225 1.63 -6.59 -11.76
N ASP A 226 0.46 -7.01 -12.21
CA ASP A 226 -0.07 -6.65 -13.54
C ASP A 226 -0.26 -5.14 -13.68
N TYR A 227 -0.69 -4.47 -12.60
CA TYR A 227 -0.83 -3.01 -12.61
C TYR A 227 0.52 -2.31 -12.79
N VAL A 228 1.57 -2.76 -12.09
CA VAL A 228 2.93 -2.19 -12.22
C VAL A 228 3.48 -2.42 -13.63
N HIS A 229 3.25 -3.60 -14.21
CA HIS A 229 3.56 -3.87 -15.60
C HIS A 229 2.83 -2.89 -16.54
N GLY A 230 1.55 -2.65 -16.30
CA GLY A 230 0.73 -1.66 -17.01
C GLY A 230 1.29 -0.23 -16.89
N MET A 231 1.74 0.18 -15.70
CA MET A 231 2.37 1.48 -15.48
C MET A 231 3.63 1.65 -16.35
N ARG A 232 4.49 0.64 -16.37
CA ARG A 232 5.70 0.64 -17.19
C ARG A 232 5.38 0.71 -18.69
N SER A 233 4.39 -0.06 -19.13
CA SER A 233 3.90 -0.04 -20.51
C SER A 233 3.33 1.33 -20.89
N THR A 234 2.51 1.92 -20.03
CA THR A 234 1.98 3.29 -20.23
C THR A 234 3.10 4.31 -20.36
N TRP A 235 4.07 4.30 -19.42
CA TRP A 235 5.20 5.22 -19.46
C TRP A 235 6.00 5.09 -20.75
N SER A 236 6.20 3.88 -21.25
CA SER A 236 6.94 3.65 -22.50
C SER A 236 6.35 4.37 -23.72
N GLY A 237 5.04 4.63 -23.73
CA GLY A 237 4.34 5.38 -24.76
C GLY A 237 4.43 6.91 -24.64
N LEU A 238 5.05 7.44 -23.56
CA LEU A 238 5.03 8.88 -23.24
C LEU A 238 6.34 9.63 -23.57
N SER A 239 7.30 8.98 -24.21
CA SER A 239 8.64 9.51 -24.47
C SER A 239 8.67 10.87 -25.19
N GLN A 240 7.73 11.12 -26.08
CA GLN A 240 7.66 12.37 -26.85
C GLN A 240 7.25 13.59 -26.04
N TYR A 241 6.72 13.42 -24.84
CA TYR A 241 6.21 14.48 -23.97
C TYR A 241 7.16 14.85 -22.82
N VAL A 242 8.21 14.06 -22.61
CA VAL A 242 9.11 14.18 -21.47
C VAL A 242 10.54 14.30 -21.98
N ASP A 243 11.37 15.14 -21.33
CA ASP A 243 12.78 15.19 -21.67
C ASP A 243 13.48 13.84 -21.46
N PRO A 244 14.54 13.54 -22.26
CA PRO A 244 15.16 12.23 -22.24
C PRO A 244 15.72 11.79 -20.88
N GLU A 245 16.21 12.71 -20.06
CA GLU A 245 16.81 12.39 -18.75
C GLU A 245 15.72 11.89 -17.78
N ARG A 246 14.65 12.65 -17.58
CA ARG A 246 13.55 12.24 -16.71
C ARG A 246 12.80 11.03 -17.24
N TYR A 247 12.63 10.95 -18.56
CA TYR A 247 12.00 9.78 -19.17
C TYR A 247 12.77 8.50 -18.86
N ALA A 248 14.10 8.51 -19.04
CA ALA A 248 14.95 7.36 -18.76
C ALA A 248 14.99 7.00 -17.27
N GLN A 249 15.07 8.01 -16.39
CA GLN A 249 15.07 7.82 -14.94
C GLN A 249 13.79 7.14 -14.46
N VAL A 250 12.63 7.66 -14.82
CA VAL A 250 11.33 7.07 -14.44
C VAL A 250 11.17 5.66 -15.02
N GLY A 251 11.54 5.46 -16.29
CA GLY A 251 11.49 4.13 -16.92
C GLY A 251 12.37 3.10 -16.20
N SER A 252 13.56 3.51 -15.74
CA SER A 252 14.44 2.65 -14.94
C SER A 252 13.83 2.29 -13.59
N PHE A 253 13.26 3.26 -12.90
CA PHE A 253 12.59 3.03 -11.62
C PHE A 253 11.36 2.14 -11.74
N LEU A 254 10.50 2.36 -12.74
CA LEU A 254 9.35 1.47 -12.99
C LEU A 254 9.80 0.04 -13.33
N GLY A 255 10.94 -0.11 -14.03
CA GLY A 255 11.53 -1.42 -14.29
C GLY A 255 12.01 -2.13 -13.02
N ILE A 256 12.51 -1.40 -12.03
CA ILE A 256 12.86 -1.94 -10.71
C ILE A 256 11.59 -2.30 -9.96
N GLN A 257 10.60 -1.41 -9.90
CA GLN A 257 9.34 -1.65 -9.21
C GLN A 257 8.58 -2.88 -9.75
N GLU A 258 8.62 -3.12 -11.07
CA GLU A 258 8.01 -4.31 -11.68
C GLU A 258 8.68 -5.60 -11.16
N LYS A 259 10.01 -5.63 -11.09
CA LYS A 259 10.75 -6.78 -10.52
C LYS A 259 10.44 -6.97 -9.04
N GLU A 260 10.37 -5.88 -8.29
CA GLU A 260 10.04 -5.92 -6.86
C GLU A 260 8.61 -6.36 -6.61
N ALA A 261 7.63 -5.87 -7.36
CA ALA A 261 6.24 -6.30 -7.23
C ALA A 261 6.11 -7.82 -7.43
N LYS A 262 6.80 -8.37 -8.44
CA LYS A 262 6.86 -9.80 -8.68
C LYS A 262 7.55 -10.54 -7.53
N TRP A 263 8.66 -10.02 -7.02
CA TRP A 263 9.37 -10.59 -5.87
C TRP A 263 8.48 -10.63 -4.62
N TRP A 264 7.77 -9.53 -4.31
CA TRP A 264 6.83 -9.48 -3.20
C TRP A 264 5.72 -10.53 -3.33
N ARG A 265 5.09 -10.63 -4.49
CA ARG A 265 4.08 -11.65 -4.80
C ARG A 265 4.64 -13.05 -4.57
N ASP A 266 5.74 -13.37 -5.21
CA ASP A 266 6.29 -14.72 -5.25
C ASP A 266 6.75 -15.19 -3.86
N ALA A 267 7.47 -14.34 -3.13
CA ALA A 267 7.94 -14.63 -1.79
C ALA A 267 6.77 -14.85 -0.80
N SER A 268 5.76 -13.98 -0.88
CA SER A 268 4.58 -14.07 0.00
C SER A 268 3.75 -15.32 -0.31
N ILE A 269 3.49 -15.62 -1.58
CA ILE A 269 2.77 -16.82 -2.01
C ILE A 269 3.54 -18.08 -1.58
N ALA A 270 4.85 -18.15 -1.84
CA ALA A 270 5.68 -19.29 -1.46
C ALA A 270 5.64 -19.54 0.06
N TYR A 271 5.68 -18.47 0.86
CA TYR A 271 5.62 -18.57 2.31
C TYR A 271 4.24 -18.99 2.81
N PHE A 272 3.18 -18.29 2.44
CA PHE A 272 1.83 -18.60 2.94
C PHE A 272 1.30 -19.94 2.44
N GLN A 273 1.76 -20.42 1.29
CA GLN A 273 1.43 -21.78 0.81
C GLN A 273 1.99 -22.86 1.72
N THR A 274 3.05 -22.61 2.48
CA THR A 274 3.54 -23.58 3.48
C THR A 274 2.55 -23.84 4.61
N PHE A 275 1.63 -22.92 4.88
CA PHE A 275 0.56 -23.05 5.86
C PHE A 275 -0.75 -23.53 5.23
N SER A 276 -1.21 -22.86 4.18
CA SER A 276 -2.49 -23.15 3.52
C SER A 276 -2.53 -24.56 2.90
N LYS A 277 -1.38 -25.04 2.42
CA LYS A 277 -1.24 -26.32 1.67
C LYS A 277 -2.16 -26.43 0.45
N ARG A 278 -2.69 -25.31 -0.03
CA ARG A 278 -3.63 -25.26 -1.14
C ARG A 278 -2.91 -25.07 -2.47
N PRO A 279 -3.40 -25.67 -3.57
CA PRO A 279 -2.89 -25.35 -4.89
C PRO A 279 -3.21 -23.89 -5.25
N LEU A 280 -2.47 -23.35 -6.20
CA LEU A 280 -2.83 -22.06 -6.81
C LEU A 280 -4.09 -22.23 -7.66
N PRO A 281 -4.95 -21.20 -7.74
CA PRO A 281 -6.10 -21.25 -8.63
C PRO A 281 -5.65 -21.34 -10.09
N ALA A 282 -6.49 -21.94 -10.93
CA ALA A 282 -6.18 -22.15 -12.35
C ALA A 282 -5.92 -20.79 -13.05
N GLY A 283 -4.91 -20.74 -13.87
CA GLY A 283 -4.52 -19.54 -14.64
C GLY A 283 -3.55 -18.60 -13.92
N TYR A 284 -3.18 -18.87 -12.67
CA TYR A 284 -2.20 -18.07 -11.93
C TYR A 284 -0.82 -18.74 -11.92
N ALA A 285 0.21 -17.94 -12.19
CA ALA A 285 1.58 -18.43 -12.24
C ALA A 285 2.12 -18.75 -10.84
N ALA A 286 2.82 -19.86 -10.72
CA ALA A 286 3.58 -20.20 -9.53
C ALA A 286 4.72 -19.21 -9.28
N PRO A 287 5.23 -19.09 -8.03
CA PRO A 287 6.48 -18.39 -7.76
C PRO A 287 7.62 -18.93 -8.62
N ASP A 288 8.48 -18.06 -9.14
CA ASP A 288 9.61 -18.44 -10.00
C ASP A 288 10.64 -19.32 -9.27
N HIS A 289 10.74 -19.18 -7.95
CA HIS A 289 11.71 -19.89 -7.13
C HIS A 289 11.06 -20.49 -5.89
N PRO A 290 11.66 -21.53 -5.30
CA PRO A 290 11.23 -22.05 -4.02
C PRO A 290 11.45 -21.05 -2.88
N LEU A 291 10.73 -21.21 -1.77
CA LEU A 291 10.79 -20.31 -0.61
C LEU A 291 12.22 -20.07 -0.11
N GLU A 292 13.06 -21.09 -0.09
CA GLU A 292 14.43 -21.00 0.42
C GLU A 292 15.31 -20.06 -0.43
N TYR A 293 15.02 -19.93 -1.72
CA TYR A 293 15.68 -18.91 -2.55
C TYR A 293 15.38 -17.50 -2.03
N TYR A 294 14.11 -17.17 -1.77
CA TYR A 294 13.74 -15.84 -1.30
C TYR A 294 14.29 -15.54 0.09
N LYS A 295 14.37 -16.55 0.96
CA LYS A 295 14.98 -16.43 2.29
C LYS A 295 16.49 -16.24 2.26
N SER A 296 17.16 -16.71 1.21
CA SER A 296 18.61 -16.61 1.08
C SER A 296 19.11 -15.27 0.50
N LEU A 297 18.19 -14.40 0.05
CA LEU A 297 18.56 -13.11 -0.51
C LEU A 297 19.08 -12.18 0.58
N GLU A 298 20.23 -11.57 0.34
CA GLU A 298 20.89 -10.62 1.24
C GLU A 298 21.09 -9.27 0.56
N PHE A 299 20.90 -8.20 1.31
CA PHE A 299 20.99 -6.81 0.82
C PHE A 299 21.91 -5.98 1.72
N PRO A 300 23.22 -6.28 1.77
CA PRO A 300 24.14 -5.66 2.70
C PRO A 300 24.32 -4.14 2.48
N TYR A 301 23.92 -3.64 1.33
CA TYR A 301 23.98 -2.21 0.99
C TYR A 301 22.65 -1.49 1.11
N ALA A 302 21.58 -2.18 1.55
CA ALA A 302 20.30 -1.51 1.74
C ALA A 302 20.39 -0.50 2.90
N PRO A 303 19.79 0.69 2.77
CA PRO A 303 19.75 1.66 3.86
C PRO A 303 19.14 1.08 5.14
N GLY A 304 19.78 1.34 6.29
CA GLY A 304 19.33 0.81 7.58
C GLY A 304 19.79 -0.62 7.89
N HIS A 305 20.56 -1.22 7.03
CA HIS A 305 21.24 -2.48 7.28
C HIS A 305 22.64 -2.21 7.86
N ASN A 306 22.82 -2.46 9.14
CA ASN A 306 24.09 -2.39 9.84
C ASN A 306 24.33 -3.68 10.64
#